data_badfbd885e77fc4786c7601af1b1145b
#
_entry.id   badfbd885e77fc4786c7601af1b1145b
#
_cell.length_a   1.000
_cell.length_b   1.000
_cell.length_c   1.000
_cell.angle_alpha   90.00
_cell.angle_beta   90.00
_cell.angle_gamma   90.00
#
_symmetry.space_group_name_H-M   'P 1'
#
loop_
_entity.id
_entity.type
_entity.pdbx_description
1 polymer ?
#
loop_
_entity_poly.entity_id
_entity_poly.type
_entity_poly.pdbx_seq_one_letter_code
_entity_poly.pdbx_strand_id
1 'polypeptide(L)'
;MTSHFIITSAIHTSYGKCSTEERIEQTKETIKSIKTYAPGSSMVIIDCGEKSVEKNIFDCKLIDYTKNEEIQYHLGEYLKKDIDLEPDIIIKSMLEIMMFSDYLKNITSSYDRIFKISGRYKLNSKFNESKHQSATGKVVILPPYNSQNLYNFEVKASMFQYMTRCWSFDFSLLSVMIETYDKMKKDIIYASTTKKQADIEHLLYQHLNKKLVQNIHRMGIEGYWAPLRGWIEE
;
A
#
# COMPACT_ATOMS: atom_id res chain seq x y z
N MET A 1 1.59 -14.47 -19.46
CA MET A 1 1.13 -14.17 -18.09
C MET A 1 0.85 -12.69 -17.98
N THR A 2 -0.25 -12.32 -17.33
CA THR A 2 -0.71 -10.93 -17.23
C THR A 2 -0.54 -10.42 -15.81
N SER A 3 0.33 -9.43 -15.63
CA SER A 3 0.51 -8.75 -14.34
C SER A 3 -0.32 -7.48 -14.27
N HIS A 4 -0.82 -7.17 -13.08
CA HIS A 4 -1.54 -5.93 -12.79
C HIS A 4 -0.90 -5.20 -11.62
N PHE A 5 -0.50 -3.96 -11.81
CA PHE A 5 0.09 -3.11 -10.78
C PHE A 5 -0.95 -2.14 -10.21
N ILE A 6 -1.14 -2.19 -8.90
CA ILE A 6 -1.92 -1.22 -8.14
C ILE A 6 -0.93 -0.28 -7.46
N ILE A 7 -0.90 0.97 -7.92
CA ILE A 7 -0.05 2.03 -7.39
C ILE A 7 -0.86 2.79 -6.33
N THR A 8 -0.47 2.70 -5.06
CA THR A 8 -1.14 3.45 -3.98
C THR A 8 -0.50 4.81 -3.82
N SER A 9 -1.28 5.88 -3.79
CA SER A 9 -0.79 7.24 -3.64
C SER A 9 -1.68 8.12 -2.75
N ALA A 10 -1.13 9.24 -2.32
CA ALA A 10 -1.82 10.35 -1.69
C ALA A 10 -1.13 11.63 -2.17
N ILE A 11 -1.51 12.08 -3.38
CA ILE A 11 -0.83 13.17 -4.08
C ILE A 11 -1.00 14.48 -3.32
N HIS A 12 -2.25 14.90 -3.10
CA HIS A 12 -2.56 16.09 -2.33
C HIS A 12 -2.77 15.72 -0.86
N THR A 13 -1.71 15.77 -0.08
CA THR A 13 -1.81 15.51 1.36
C THR A 13 -0.88 16.43 2.14
N SER A 14 -1.37 16.98 3.25
CA SER A 14 -0.57 17.70 4.24
C SER A 14 0.24 16.76 5.13
N TYR A 15 -0.08 15.45 5.11
CA TYR A 15 0.60 14.45 5.92
C TYR A 15 1.89 13.97 5.23
N GLY A 16 3.03 14.13 5.91
CA GLY A 16 4.35 13.71 5.46
C GLY A 16 5.20 14.85 4.93
N LYS A 17 6.39 14.50 4.42
CA LYS A 17 7.48 15.46 4.16
C LYS A 17 7.65 15.86 2.70
N CYS A 18 6.97 15.19 1.77
CA CYS A 18 7.08 15.48 0.34
C CYS A 18 5.99 16.46 -0.09
N SER A 19 6.36 17.39 -0.96
CA SER A 19 5.39 18.29 -1.61
C SER A 19 4.49 17.55 -2.60
N THR A 20 3.42 18.20 -3.06
CA THR A 20 2.54 17.67 -4.11
C THR A 20 3.32 17.41 -5.41
N GLU A 21 4.18 18.33 -5.81
CA GLU A 21 5.00 18.24 -7.02
C GLU A 21 5.96 17.05 -6.95
N GLU A 22 6.64 16.89 -5.80
CA GLU A 22 7.51 15.74 -5.57
C GLU A 22 6.75 14.41 -5.65
N ARG A 23 5.54 14.34 -5.10
CA ARG A 23 4.70 13.13 -5.16
C ARG A 23 4.24 12.81 -6.57
N ILE A 24 3.89 13.82 -7.34
CA ILE A 24 3.54 13.68 -8.76
C ILE A 24 4.73 13.09 -9.52
N GLU A 25 5.92 13.65 -9.33
CA GLU A 25 7.12 13.20 -10.04
C GLU A 25 7.51 11.78 -9.62
N GLN A 26 7.49 11.47 -8.32
CA GLN A 26 7.73 10.11 -7.82
C GLN A 26 6.75 9.10 -8.46
N THR A 27 5.45 9.45 -8.54
CA THR A 27 4.44 8.57 -9.12
C THR A 27 4.65 8.37 -10.63
N LYS A 28 5.08 9.41 -11.37
CA LYS A 28 5.47 9.30 -12.77
C LYS A 28 6.68 8.38 -12.96
N GLU A 29 7.69 8.49 -12.11
CA GLU A 29 8.85 7.60 -12.13
C GLU A 29 8.46 6.14 -11.80
N THR A 30 7.51 5.94 -10.89
CA THR A 30 6.93 4.61 -10.61
C THR A 30 6.30 4.02 -11.88
N ILE A 31 5.43 4.76 -12.56
CA ILE A 31 4.77 4.36 -13.81
C ILE A 31 5.80 4.01 -14.88
N LYS A 32 6.79 4.90 -15.10
CA LYS A 32 7.87 4.70 -16.07
C LYS A 32 8.66 3.44 -15.78
N SER A 33 8.99 3.18 -14.52
CA SER A 33 9.72 1.99 -14.11
C SER A 33 8.95 0.70 -14.36
N ILE A 34 7.64 0.69 -14.11
CA ILE A 34 6.77 -0.46 -14.41
C ILE A 34 6.78 -0.73 -15.92
N LYS A 35 6.62 0.29 -16.77
CA LYS A 35 6.71 0.15 -18.22
C LYS A 35 8.06 -0.40 -18.68
N THR A 36 9.13 -0.09 -17.97
CA THR A 36 10.50 -0.52 -18.30
C THR A 36 10.78 -1.95 -17.86
N TYR A 37 10.44 -2.31 -16.61
CA TYR A 37 10.86 -3.56 -15.99
C TYR A 37 9.78 -4.65 -15.93
N ALA A 38 8.52 -4.28 -16.22
CA ALA A 38 7.39 -5.19 -16.36
C ALA A 38 6.55 -4.82 -17.61
N PRO A 39 7.16 -4.84 -18.82
CA PRO A 39 6.47 -4.42 -20.05
C PRO A 39 5.24 -5.26 -20.33
N GLY A 40 4.15 -4.61 -20.77
CA GLY A 40 2.88 -5.27 -21.02
C GLY A 40 1.99 -5.49 -19.82
N SER A 41 2.44 -5.14 -18.62
CA SER A 41 1.60 -5.13 -17.42
C SER A 41 0.54 -4.03 -17.49
N SER A 42 -0.66 -4.33 -17.03
CA SER A 42 -1.66 -3.28 -16.78
C SER A 42 -1.36 -2.56 -15.46
N MET A 43 -1.82 -1.32 -15.35
CA MET A 43 -1.60 -0.54 -14.12
C MET A 43 -2.76 0.40 -13.82
N VAL A 44 -2.95 0.68 -12.55
CA VAL A 44 -3.91 1.65 -12.03
C VAL A 44 -3.29 2.40 -10.86
N ILE A 45 -3.55 3.70 -10.77
CA ILE A 45 -3.31 4.47 -9.57
C ILE A 45 -4.61 4.51 -8.76
N ILE A 46 -4.53 4.19 -7.49
CA ILE A 46 -5.57 4.48 -6.51
C ILE A 46 -5.05 5.58 -5.59
N ASP A 47 -5.75 6.71 -5.56
CA ASP A 47 -5.32 7.90 -4.81
C ASP A 47 -6.39 8.32 -3.79
N CYS A 48 -5.94 8.68 -2.60
CA CYS A 48 -6.78 9.28 -1.59
C CYS A 48 -6.01 10.39 -0.87
N GLY A 49 -6.15 11.61 -1.38
CA GLY A 49 -5.59 12.82 -0.81
C GLY A 49 -6.68 13.75 -0.23
N GLU A 50 -6.31 14.96 0.09
CA GLU A 50 -7.22 16.02 0.55
C GLU A 50 -7.99 16.68 -0.60
N LYS A 51 -7.45 16.58 -1.81
CA LYS A 51 -8.03 17.13 -3.04
C LYS A 51 -7.90 16.12 -4.16
N SER A 52 -8.88 16.13 -5.07
CA SER A 52 -8.84 15.31 -6.27
C SER A 52 -7.64 15.66 -7.15
N VAL A 53 -7.04 14.65 -7.74
CA VAL A 53 -5.95 14.77 -8.70
C VAL A 53 -6.53 15.00 -10.10
N GLU A 54 -5.90 15.85 -10.91
CA GLU A 54 -6.29 16.06 -12.30
C GLU A 54 -6.17 14.75 -13.10
N LYS A 55 -7.24 14.37 -13.81
CA LYS A 55 -7.34 13.04 -14.46
C LYS A 55 -6.23 12.73 -15.48
N ASN A 56 -5.66 13.74 -16.10
CA ASN A 56 -4.69 13.58 -17.21
C ASN A 56 -3.23 13.77 -16.79
N ILE A 57 -2.96 13.88 -15.48
CA ILE A 57 -1.60 14.11 -14.99
C ILE A 57 -0.70 12.89 -15.14
N PHE A 58 -1.31 11.69 -15.19
CA PHE A 58 -0.62 10.41 -15.32
C PHE A 58 -1.04 9.68 -16.61
N ASP A 59 -0.09 8.99 -17.22
CA ASP A 59 -0.30 8.15 -18.39
C ASP A 59 -0.74 6.72 -17.98
N CYS A 60 -1.77 6.64 -17.13
CA CYS A 60 -2.47 5.42 -16.76
C CYS A 60 -3.81 5.77 -16.07
N LYS A 61 -4.64 4.74 -15.86
CA LYS A 61 -5.94 4.90 -15.17
C LYS A 61 -5.72 5.38 -13.74
N LEU A 62 -6.45 6.42 -13.33
CA LEU A 62 -6.51 6.94 -11.97
C LEU A 62 -7.92 6.72 -11.41
N ILE A 63 -7.99 6.15 -10.20
CA ILE A 63 -9.21 6.06 -9.40
C ILE A 63 -9.02 6.94 -8.17
N ASP A 64 -9.85 7.95 -8.08
CA ASP A 64 -9.81 8.96 -7.03
C ASP A 64 -10.80 8.58 -5.92
N TYR A 65 -10.28 8.32 -4.74
CA TYR A 65 -11.04 8.00 -3.52
C TYR A 65 -11.29 9.21 -2.61
N THR A 66 -10.86 10.41 -3.01
CA THR A 66 -10.98 11.64 -2.20
C THR A 66 -12.43 11.94 -1.81
N LYS A 67 -13.41 11.51 -2.61
CA LYS A 67 -14.85 11.70 -2.34
C LYS A 67 -15.57 10.42 -1.93
N ASN A 68 -14.85 9.35 -1.60
CA ASN A 68 -15.47 8.13 -1.11
C ASN A 68 -16.12 8.38 0.26
N GLU A 69 -17.43 8.19 0.34
CA GLU A 69 -18.25 8.55 1.53
C GLU A 69 -17.79 7.81 2.79
N GLU A 70 -17.47 6.52 2.68
CA GLU A 70 -17.01 5.72 3.82
C GLU A 70 -15.67 6.21 4.34
N ILE A 71 -14.71 6.48 3.43
CA ILE A 71 -13.39 7.02 3.79
C ILE A 71 -13.54 8.38 4.44
N GLN A 72 -14.33 9.27 3.86
CA GLN A 72 -14.54 10.63 4.40
C GLN A 72 -15.23 10.60 5.76
N TYR A 73 -16.19 9.70 5.96
CA TYR A 73 -16.82 9.51 7.26
C TYR A 73 -15.79 9.15 8.35
N HIS A 74 -14.97 8.12 8.12
CA HIS A 74 -14.00 7.68 9.12
C HIS A 74 -12.87 8.69 9.35
N LEU A 75 -12.42 9.36 8.29
CA LEU A 75 -11.44 10.45 8.40
C LEU A 75 -12.01 11.61 9.23
N GLY A 76 -13.25 12.03 8.96
CA GLY A 76 -13.92 13.08 9.71
C GLY A 76 -14.10 12.73 11.19
N GLU A 77 -14.50 11.49 11.49
CA GLU A 77 -14.62 11.01 12.88
C GLU A 77 -13.26 10.98 13.61
N TYR A 78 -12.19 10.64 12.92
CA TYR A 78 -10.84 10.67 13.49
C TYR A 78 -10.38 12.09 13.79
N LEU A 79 -10.55 13.02 12.84
CA LEU A 79 -10.10 14.41 12.95
C LEU A 79 -10.87 15.23 14.00
N LYS A 80 -12.10 14.82 14.38
CA LYS A 80 -12.84 15.46 15.49
C LYS A 80 -12.26 15.18 16.87
N LYS A 81 -11.36 14.21 16.99
CA LYS A 81 -10.79 13.81 18.26
C LYS A 81 -9.53 14.62 18.53
N ASP A 82 -9.45 15.19 19.70
CA ASP A 82 -8.22 15.79 20.22
C ASP A 82 -7.26 14.64 20.62
N ILE A 83 -6.36 14.28 19.70
CA ILE A 83 -5.47 13.14 19.85
C ILE A 83 -4.03 13.65 19.87
N ASP A 84 -3.35 13.50 21.00
CA ASP A 84 -1.91 13.76 21.19
C ASP A 84 -0.97 12.77 20.45
N LEU A 85 -1.47 12.03 19.47
CA LEU A 85 -0.69 11.07 18.69
C LEU A 85 -0.29 11.70 17.36
N GLU A 86 0.85 11.30 16.82
CA GLU A 86 1.21 11.66 15.44
C GLU A 86 0.11 11.18 14.48
N PRO A 87 -0.78 12.06 13.98
CA PRO A 87 -1.96 11.67 13.22
C PRO A 87 -1.57 11.01 11.89
N ASP A 88 -0.38 11.29 11.42
CA ASP A 88 0.14 10.86 10.13
C ASP A 88 0.09 9.35 9.88
N ILE A 89 0.46 8.53 10.87
CA ILE A 89 0.61 7.08 10.68
C ILE A 89 -0.75 6.41 10.52
N ILE A 90 -1.69 6.72 11.43
CA ILE A 90 -3.03 6.12 11.40
C ILE A 90 -3.79 6.57 10.15
N ILE A 91 -3.78 7.87 9.84
CA ILE A 91 -4.49 8.39 8.67
C ILE A 91 -3.97 7.74 7.38
N LYS A 92 -2.68 7.72 7.15
CA LYS A 92 -2.08 7.11 5.95
C LYS A 92 -2.44 5.63 5.83
N SER A 93 -2.32 4.89 6.92
CA SER A 93 -2.63 3.46 6.94
C SER A 93 -4.12 3.20 6.74
N MET A 94 -4.99 4.01 7.36
CA MET A 94 -6.44 3.89 7.20
C MET A 94 -6.86 4.15 5.76
N LEU A 95 -6.41 5.25 5.17
CA LEU A 95 -6.71 5.59 3.78
C LEU A 95 -6.23 4.50 2.82
N GLU A 96 -4.98 4.04 2.96
CA GLU A 96 -4.42 3.00 2.10
C GLU A 96 -5.16 1.68 2.24
N ILE A 97 -5.48 1.23 3.46
CA ILE A 97 -6.22 -0.01 3.70
C ILE A 97 -7.63 0.07 3.11
N MET A 98 -8.34 1.18 3.32
CA MET A 98 -9.72 1.34 2.85
C MET A 98 -9.80 1.38 1.33
N MET A 99 -9.01 2.23 0.66
CA MET A 99 -9.03 2.30 -0.80
C MET A 99 -8.55 1.01 -1.47
N PHE A 100 -7.56 0.32 -0.89
CA PHE A 100 -7.08 -0.95 -1.44
C PHE A 100 -8.11 -2.06 -1.26
N SER A 101 -8.77 -2.15 -0.09
CA SER A 101 -9.88 -3.10 0.16
C SER A 101 -11.02 -2.89 -0.82
N ASP A 102 -11.44 -1.64 -1.03
CA ASP A 102 -12.51 -1.32 -1.98
C ASP A 102 -12.10 -1.68 -3.41
N TYR A 103 -10.90 -1.30 -3.81
CA TYR A 103 -10.40 -1.61 -5.15
C TYR A 103 -10.37 -3.12 -5.42
N LEU A 104 -9.87 -3.94 -4.49
CA LEU A 104 -9.83 -5.40 -4.66
C LEU A 104 -11.21 -6.01 -4.89
N LYS A 105 -12.24 -5.50 -4.22
CA LYS A 105 -13.63 -5.95 -4.37
C LYS A 105 -14.23 -5.61 -5.74
N ASN A 106 -13.70 -4.58 -6.39
CA ASN A 106 -14.20 -4.06 -7.65
C ASN A 106 -13.34 -4.48 -8.87
N ILE A 107 -12.35 -5.38 -8.68
CA ILE A 107 -11.60 -5.96 -9.79
C ILE A 107 -12.51 -6.90 -10.59
N THR A 108 -12.76 -6.55 -11.86
CA THR A 108 -13.59 -7.33 -12.78
C THR A 108 -12.79 -8.15 -13.80
N SER A 109 -11.52 -7.79 -14.02
CA SER A 109 -10.64 -8.49 -14.94
C SER A 109 -9.84 -9.57 -14.23
N SER A 110 -9.54 -10.67 -14.90
CA SER A 110 -8.64 -11.69 -14.40
C SER A 110 -7.19 -11.38 -14.78
N TYR A 111 -6.29 -11.67 -13.86
CA TYR A 111 -4.84 -11.55 -14.03
C TYR A 111 -4.17 -12.82 -13.54
N ASP A 112 -2.91 -13.02 -13.87
CA ASP A 112 -2.14 -14.10 -13.26
C ASP A 112 -1.57 -13.63 -11.91
N ARG A 113 -1.17 -12.36 -11.83
CA ARG A 113 -0.58 -11.79 -10.62
C ARG A 113 -0.93 -10.32 -10.41
N ILE A 114 -1.19 -9.96 -9.17
CA ILE A 114 -1.41 -8.59 -8.75
C ILE A 114 -0.20 -8.13 -7.94
N PHE A 115 0.33 -6.96 -8.30
CA PHE A 115 1.37 -6.24 -7.57
C PHE A 115 0.77 -5.01 -6.88
N LYS A 116 1.12 -4.80 -5.64
CA LYS A 116 0.95 -3.51 -4.97
C LYS A 116 2.28 -2.80 -4.91
N ILE A 117 2.32 -1.53 -5.30
CA ILE A 117 3.49 -0.67 -5.14
C ILE A 117 3.06 0.71 -4.68
N SER A 118 3.78 1.30 -3.73
CA SER A 118 3.54 2.71 -3.35
C SER A 118 4.13 3.65 -4.40
N GLY A 119 3.40 4.69 -4.77
CA GLY A 119 3.81 5.68 -5.80
C GLY A 119 5.07 6.50 -5.48
N ARG A 120 5.74 6.21 -4.38
CA ARG A 120 7.06 6.79 -4.00
C ARG A 120 8.25 5.90 -4.33
N TYR A 121 7.99 4.68 -4.81
CA TYR A 121 9.02 3.69 -5.12
C TYR A 121 8.91 3.29 -6.57
N LYS A 122 10.04 3.06 -7.20
CA LYS A 122 10.14 2.60 -8.58
C LYS A 122 10.83 1.24 -8.64
N LEU A 123 10.47 0.45 -9.65
CA LEU A 123 11.19 -0.76 -9.96
C LEU A 123 12.60 -0.42 -10.48
N ASN A 124 13.57 -1.28 -10.22
CA ASN A 124 14.93 -1.15 -10.73
C ASN A 124 15.38 -2.43 -11.47
N SER A 125 16.61 -2.45 -11.97
CA SER A 125 17.17 -3.56 -12.76
C SER A 125 17.22 -4.90 -12.02
N LYS A 126 16.98 -4.93 -10.71
CA LYS A 126 16.96 -6.15 -9.90
C LYS A 126 15.56 -6.74 -9.76
N PHE A 127 14.52 -6.02 -10.24
CA PHE A 127 13.15 -6.54 -10.28
C PHE A 127 13.07 -7.74 -11.22
N ASN A 128 12.47 -8.81 -10.72
CA ASN A 128 12.33 -10.06 -11.50
C ASN A 128 10.87 -10.53 -11.47
N GLU A 129 10.11 -10.10 -12.48
CA GLU A 129 8.69 -10.45 -12.62
C GLU A 129 8.46 -11.97 -12.67
N SER A 130 9.31 -12.72 -13.40
CA SER A 130 9.18 -14.17 -13.53
C SER A 130 9.29 -14.89 -12.18
N LYS A 131 10.11 -14.38 -11.27
CA LYS A 131 10.23 -14.92 -9.91
C LYS A 131 8.93 -14.75 -9.12
N HIS A 132 8.24 -13.64 -9.31
CA HIS A 132 6.91 -13.42 -8.71
C HIS A 132 5.87 -14.32 -9.36
N GLN A 133 5.85 -14.40 -10.68
CA GLN A 133 4.90 -15.20 -11.45
C GLN A 133 5.02 -16.71 -11.16
N SER A 134 6.23 -17.23 -10.91
CA SER A 134 6.45 -18.64 -10.54
C SER A 134 5.91 -19.03 -9.17
N ALA A 135 5.58 -18.05 -8.32
CA ALA A 135 5.08 -18.28 -6.96
C ALA A 135 3.55 -18.47 -6.95
N THR A 136 3.07 -19.53 -7.62
CA THR A 136 1.64 -19.86 -7.74
C THR A 136 1.01 -20.10 -6.37
N GLY A 137 -0.18 -19.52 -6.14
CA GLY A 137 -0.91 -19.62 -4.88
C GLY A 137 -0.19 -18.96 -3.69
N LYS A 138 0.73 -18.02 -3.95
CA LYS A 138 1.51 -17.36 -2.91
C LYS A 138 1.42 -15.83 -2.96
N VAL A 139 1.57 -15.25 -1.78
CA VAL A 139 1.92 -13.84 -1.59
C VAL A 139 3.43 -13.73 -1.54
N VAL A 140 4.03 -12.92 -2.41
CA VAL A 140 5.47 -12.69 -2.47
C VAL A 140 5.78 -11.33 -1.84
N ILE A 141 6.57 -11.35 -0.77
CA ILE A 141 6.90 -10.17 0.03
C ILE A 141 8.28 -10.33 0.66
N LEU A 142 8.92 -9.23 1.06
CA LEU A 142 10.16 -9.29 1.85
C LEU A 142 9.94 -10.02 3.19
N PRO A 143 10.98 -10.63 3.78
CA PRO A 143 10.90 -11.19 5.11
C PRO A 143 10.38 -10.17 6.13
N PRO A 144 9.66 -10.59 7.16
CA PRO A 144 9.22 -9.68 8.20
C PRO A 144 10.41 -9.12 8.98
N TYR A 145 10.29 -7.87 9.39
CA TYR A 145 11.28 -7.19 10.23
C TYR A 145 10.79 -7.14 11.68
N ASN A 146 11.73 -7.08 12.61
CA ASN A 146 11.40 -6.66 13.98
C ASN A 146 10.89 -5.23 13.95
N SER A 147 9.78 -4.98 14.61
CA SER A 147 9.25 -3.64 14.76
C SER A 147 10.27 -2.75 15.48
N GLN A 148 10.59 -1.61 14.87
CA GLN A 148 11.40 -0.58 15.51
C GLN A 148 10.52 0.40 16.31
N ASN A 149 9.21 0.35 16.11
CA ASN A 149 8.25 1.17 16.82
C ASN A 149 7.84 0.44 18.10
N LEU A 150 8.37 0.88 19.22
CA LEU A 150 8.00 0.42 20.57
C LEU A 150 6.62 0.96 21.01
N TYR A 151 5.77 1.32 20.06
CA TYR A 151 4.40 1.71 20.37
C TYR A 151 3.67 0.52 20.96
N ASN A 152 3.05 0.72 22.11
CA ASN A 152 2.12 -0.21 22.72
C ASN A 152 0.90 -0.36 21.81
N PHE A 153 1.04 -1.19 20.75
CA PHE A 153 -0.08 -1.62 19.92
C PHE A 153 -0.97 -2.53 20.78
N GLU A 154 -1.86 -1.94 21.53
CA GLU A 154 -2.85 -2.73 22.30
C GLU A 154 -3.86 -3.45 21.41
N VAL A 155 -3.82 -3.21 20.10
CA VAL A 155 -4.49 -4.06 19.12
C VAL A 155 -3.55 -5.19 18.76
N LYS A 156 -3.45 -6.22 19.63
CA LYS A 156 -2.59 -7.42 19.48
C LYS A 156 -1.17 -7.08 19.01
N ALA A 157 -0.32 -6.67 19.93
CA ALA A 157 1.07 -6.31 19.66
C ALA A 157 1.80 -7.40 18.85
N SER A 158 2.10 -7.12 17.59
CA SER A 158 3.04 -7.91 16.83
C SER A 158 4.43 -7.26 16.95
N MET A 159 5.43 -8.06 17.36
CA MET A 159 6.83 -7.62 17.32
C MET A 159 7.38 -7.57 15.87
N PHE A 160 6.59 -8.00 14.90
CA PHE A 160 7.01 -8.11 13.50
C PHE A 160 6.07 -7.32 12.59
N GLN A 161 6.65 -6.81 11.52
CA GLN A 161 5.94 -6.10 10.46
C GLN A 161 6.44 -6.52 9.08
N TYR A 162 5.58 -6.43 8.05
CA TYR A 162 5.98 -6.53 6.66
C TYR A 162 6.21 -5.15 6.07
N MET A 163 7.24 -5.00 5.23
CA MET A 163 7.36 -3.78 4.43
C MET A 163 6.37 -3.80 3.28
N THR A 164 5.43 -2.85 3.31
CA THR A 164 4.30 -2.77 2.36
C THR A 164 4.60 -1.92 1.12
N ARG A 165 5.85 -1.52 0.90
CA ARG A 165 6.27 -0.67 -0.23
C ARG A 165 5.98 -1.29 -1.57
N CYS A 166 6.35 -2.57 -1.72
CA CYS A 166 6.03 -3.40 -2.87
C CYS A 166 5.89 -4.86 -2.44
N TRP A 167 4.88 -5.53 -2.97
CA TRP A 167 4.63 -6.96 -2.78
C TRP A 167 3.63 -7.42 -3.84
N SER A 168 3.46 -8.72 -3.99
CA SER A 168 2.52 -9.25 -4.97
C SER A 168 1.81 -10.49 -4.47
N PHE A 169 0.70 -10.85 -5.12
CA PHE A 169 -0.02 -12.10 -4.84
C PHE A 169 -0.57 -12.72 -6.13
N ASP A 170 -0.63 -14.03 -6.13
CA ASP A 170 -1.29 -14.81 -7.16
C ASP A 170 -2.79 -14.45 -7.20
N PHE A 171 -3.35 -14.23 -8.38
CA PHE A 171 -4.75 -13.81 -8.51
C PHE A 171 -5.75 -14.81 -7.90
N SER A 172 -5.42 -16.10 -7.86
CA SER A 172 -6.25 -17.10 -7.18
C SER A 172 -6.47 -16.83 -5.68
N LEU A 173 -5.64 -15.97 -5.07
CA LEU A 173 -5.76 -15.54 -3.69
C LEU A 173 -6.61 -14.26 -3.52
N LEU A 174 -7.26 -13.74 -4.58
CA LEU A 174 -8.00 -12.47 -4.49
C LEU A 174 -9.02 -12.47 -3.34
N SER A 175 -9.81 -13.53 -3.20
CA SER A 175 -10.79 -13.65 -2.10
C SER A 175 -10.16 -13.65 -0.71
N VAL A 176 -9.00 -14.32 -0.57
CA VAL A 176 -8.22 -14.34 0.68
C VAL A 176 -7.67 -12.96 1.00
N MET A 177 -7.21 -12.23 -0.02
CA MET A 177 -6.69 -10.87 0.17
C MET A 177 -7.80 -9.89 0.52
N ILE A 178 -8.98 -10.01 -0.09
CA ILE A 178 -10.17 -9.23 0.29
C ILE A 178 -10.50 -9.46 1.78
N GLU A 179 -10.59 -10.72 2.20
CA GLU A 179 -10.86 -11.07 3.60
C GLU A 179 -9.78 -10.52 4.56
N THR A 180 -8.50 -10.61 4.16
CA THR A 180 -7.38 -10.07 4.92
C THR A 180 -7.51 -8.55 5.11
N TYR A 181 -7.77 -7.82 4.03
CA TYR A 181 -7.94 -6.37 4.09
C TYR A 181 -9.21 -5.94 4.81
N ASP A 182 -10.28 -6.72 4.77
CA ASP A 182 -11.49 -6.45 5.55
C ASP A 182 -11.24 -6.59 7.07
N LYS A 183 -10.40 -7.53 7.50
CA LYS A 183 -9.94 -7.63 8.89
C LYS A 183 -9.06 -6.44 9.28
N MET A 184 -8.09 -6.10 8.43
CA MET A 184 -7.23 -4.93 8.64
C MET A 184 -8.05 -3.64 8.74
N LYS A 185 -9.06 -3.47 7.86
CA LYS A 185 -9.98 -2.32 7.88
C LYS A 185 -10.74 -2.21 9.20
N LYS A 186 -11.26 -3.31 9.74
CA LYS A 186 -11.92 -3.31 11.05
C LYS A 186 -10.97 -2.86 12.17
N ASP A 187 -9.75 -3.38 12.17
CA ASP A 187 -8.78 -3.09 13.22
C ASP A 187 -8.25 -1.65 13.14
N ILE A 188 -7.99 -1.11 11.94
CA ILE A 188 -7.54 0.28 11.79
C ILE A 188 -8.64 1.28 12.17
N ILE A 189 -9.89 1.00 11.82
CA ILE A 189 -11.05 1.81 12.25
C ILE A 189 -11.20 1.75 13.77
N TYR A 190 -11.09 0.58 14.38
CA TYR A 190 -11.12 0.45 15.84
C TYR A 190 -9.96 1.23 16.49
N ALA A 191 -8.74 1.12 15.98
CA ALA A 191 -7.60 1.89 16.47
C ALA A 191 -7.86 3.40 16.37
N SER A 192 -8.37 3.87 15.23
CA SER A 192 -8.71 5.28 15.01
C SER A 192 -9.78 5.79 15.98
N THR A 193 -10.70 4.94 16.44
CA THR A 193 -11.76 5.31 17.39
C THR A 193 -11.33 5.25 18.85
N THR A 194 -10.32 4.46 19.19
CA THR A 194 -9.92 4.16 20.58
C THR A 194 -8.60 4.80 21.00
N LYS A 195 -8.05 5.73 20.20
CA LYS A 195 -6.74 6.36 20.42
C LYS A 195 -5.57 5.36 20.51
N LYS A 196 -5.70 4.21 19.83
CA LYS A 196 -4.64 3.20 19.74
C LYS A 196 -3.86 3.41 18.46
N GLN A 197 -2.59 3.08 18.47
CA GLN A 197 -1.78 3.13 17.25
C GLN A 197 -1.93 1.83 16.47
N ALA A 198 -2.01 1.96 15.17
CA ALA A 198 -1.93 0.86 14.22
C ALA A 198 -1.38 1.37 12.89
N ASP A 199 -0.65 0.53 12.18
CA ASP A 199 -0.19 0.80 10.82
C ASP A 199 -0.44 -0.41 9.91
N ILE A 200 -0.36 -0.17 8.61
CA ILE A 200 -0.63 -1.17 7.59
C ILE A 200 0.38 -2.33 7.64
N GLU A 201 1.62 -2.06 8.00
CA GLU A 201 2.73 -3.01 8.06
C GLU A 201 2.50 -4.10 9.12
N HIS A 202 2.12 -3.68 10.32
CA HIS A 202 1.80 -4.59 11.42
C HIS A 202 0.48 -5.34 11.18
N LEU A 203 -0.56 -4.64 10.69
CA LEU A 203 -1.84 -5.26 10.40
C LEU A 203 -1.73 -6.30 9.29
N LEU A 204 -0.96 -6.03 8.23
CA LEU A 204 -0.71 -7.02 7.18
C LEU A 204 0.01 -8.25 7.74
N TYR A 205 1.05 -8.03 8.57
CA TYR A 205 1.72 -9.15 9.22
C TYR A 205 0.75 -9.95 10.11
N GLN A 206 -0.11 -9.30 10.86
CA GLN A 206 -1.04 -9.95 11.78
C GLN A 206 -2.08 -10.82 11.05
N HIS A 207 -2.67 -10.30 9.98
CA HIS A 207 -3.83 -10.90 9.32
C HIS A 207 -3.49 -11.81 8.14
N LEU A 208 -2.34 -11.63 7.51
CA LEU A 208 -1.92 -12.46 6.39
C LEU A 208 -1.58 -13.88 6.84
N ASN A 209 -2.19 -14.88 6.20
CA ASN A 209 -1.87 -16.29 6.48
C ASN A 209 -0.43 -16.61 6.05
N LYS A 210 0.43 -16.88 7.03
CA LYS A 210 1.87 -17.13 6.82
C LYS A 210 2.16 -18.34 5.94
N LYS A 211 1.24 -19.32 5.86
CA LYS A 211 1.38 -20.49 4.97
C LYS A 211 1.29 -20.12 3.49
N LEU A 212 0.67 -18.98 3.19
CA LEU A 212 0.56 -18.45 1.82
C LEU A 212 1.71 -17.52 1.44
N VAL A 213 2.61 -17.21 2.37
CA VAL A 213 3.72 -16.28 2.13
C VAL A 213 4.94 -17.01 1.58
N GLN A 214 5.51 -16.44 0.53
CA GLN A 214 6.83 -16.75 0.03
C GLN A 214 7.71 -15.50 0.17
N ASN A 215 8.70 -15.58 1.02
CA ASN A 215 9.65 -14.49 1.20
C ASN A 215 10.69 -14.48 0.07
N ILE A 216 11.02 -13.26 -0.38
CA ILE A 216 12.15 -13.03 -1.28
C ILE A 216 13.11 -12.02 -0.64
N HIS A 217 14.41 -12.19 -0.85
CA HIS A 217 15.42 -11.34 -0.21
C HIS A 217 15.60 -9.99 -0.91
N ARG A 218 15.06 -9.84 -2.13
CA ARG A 218 15.21 -8.62 -2.91
C ARG A 218 13.96 -8.40 -3.73
N MET A 219 13.32 -7.25 -3.52
CA MET A 219 12.10 -6.87 -4.23
C MET A 219 12.41 -6.23 -5.59
N GLY A 220 13.56 -5.60 -5.74
CA GLY A 220 13.95 -4.87 -6.95
C GLY A 220 13.25 -3.52 -7.04
N ILE A 221 13.14 -2.83 -5.93
CA ILE A 221 12.62 -1.47 -5.85
C ILE A 221 13.63 -0.52 -5.24
N GLU A 222 13.46 0.74 -5.55
CA GLU A 222 14.22 1.83 -4.93
C GLU A 222 13.32 3.06 -4.74
N GLY A 223 13.68 3.93 -3.81
CA GLY A 223 12.93 5.16 -3.58
C GLY A 223 13.33 5.90 -2.32
N TYR A 224 12.72 7.06 -2.12
CA TYR A 224 13.01 7.90 -0.98
C TYR A 224 12.21 7.47 0.25
N TRP A 225 12.93 7.14 1.32
CA TRP A 225 12.32 6.82 2.61
C TRP A 225 12.29 8.07 3.51
N ALA A 226 11.14 8.70 3.54
CA ALA A 226 10.95 9.96 4.24
C ALA A 226 11.28 9.94 5.75
N PRO A 227 10.99 8.89 6.54
CA PRO A 227 11.33 8.86 7.97
C PRO A 227 12.82 9.02 8.25
N LEU A 228 13.69 8.38 7.48
CA LEU A 228 15.15 8.48 7.63
C LEU A 228 15.81 9.49 6.70
N ARG A 229 15.03 10.21 5.86
CA ARG A 229 15.54 11.16 4.87
C ARG A 229 16.63 10.53 3.98
N GLY A 230 16.46 9.26 3.63
CA GLY A 230 17.45 8.48 2.90
C GLY A 230 16.86 7.80 1.67
N TRP A 231 17.75 7.46 0.74
CA TRP A 231 17.44 6.59 -0.39
C TRP A 231 17.56 5.14 0.04
N ILE A 232 16.59 4.33 -0.33
CA ILE A 232 16.64 2.88 -0.08
C ILE A 232 16.58 2.12 -1.38
N GLU A 233 17.18 0.94 -1.36
CA GLU A 233 17.13 -0.08 -2.40
C GLU A 233 16.84 -1.44 -1.74
N GLU A 234 15.78 -2.14 -2.20
CA GLU A 234 15.31 -3.43 -1.68
C GLU A 234 15.22 -4.51 -2.76
#